data_9e200c954a4fac6b95f10f006816e5df
#
_entry.id   9e200c954a4fac6b95f10f006816e5df
#
_cell.length_a   1.000
_cell.length_b   1.000
_cell.length_c   1.000
_cell.angle_alpha   90.00
_cell.angle_beta   90.00
_cell.angle_gamma   90.00
#
_symmetry.space_group_name_H-M   'P 1'
#
loop_
_entity.id
_entity.type
_entity.pdbx_description
1 polymer ?
#
loop_
_entity_poly.entity_id
_entity_poly.type
_entity_poly.pdbx_seq_one_letter_code
_entity_poly.pdbx_strand_id
1 'polypeptide(L)'
;MRRQLSGVTIVVLLIGLLQGCAGLAPRLKPALPDRPPQAERFLRELDAAVLAAGVGDASSFKVAGFAYLRTDRFLAAMKERLVDEDQKNLWVAWMVRLDAEARQKEIQNLPNATLSGLITKCGGFSDRATLEAQASAAAARLWDHDRLQPGFFEALTAAVAVPDEYSAAMRVFGLYPIAAVPITIGTRVAYSTFRKWHQSPLAELTIEGRMTAFVAEGVGCGAAEKSARLFAAARRNAFGLPDLSAAEISVLVRSYAPVISQDIAADYDRFGEVVWKDGNVSVDQRRPAVYTYITYSFINTIPVLQINYALWYAERSGAKTPAYEKGPLDGLTLRISLDRNG
;
A
#
# COMPACT_ATOMS: atom_id res chain seq x y z
N MET A 1 -54.32 -17.92 13.01
CA MET A 1 -53.90 -16.67 12.36
C MET A 1 -52.36 -16.66 12.22
N ARG A 2 -51.81 -17.08 11.09
CA ARG A 2 -50.38 -16.94 10.74
C ARG A 2 -50.20 -15.62 10.04
N ARG A 3 -49.56 -14.64 10.68
CA ARG A 3 -49.11 -13.40 10.03
C ARG A 3 -47.98 -13.72 9.04
N GLN A 4 -48.29 -13.60 7.76
CA GLN A 4 -47.24 -13.51 6.74
C GLN A 4 -46.52 -12.18 6.91
N LEU A 5 -45.27 -12.22 7.39
CA LEU A 5 -44.37 -11.08 7.29
C LEU A 5 -44.08 -10.89 5.81
N SER A 6 -44.48 -9.73 5.28
CA SER A 6 -44.33 -9.41 3.86
C SER A 6 -42.86 -9.34 3.50
N GLY A 7 -42.49 -9.84 2.32
CA GLY A 7 -41.10 -9.84 1.81
C GLY A 7 -40.43 -8.47 1.80
N VAL A 8 -41.24 -7.39 1.75
CA VAL A 8 -40.80 -6.00 1.84
C VAL A 8 -40.16 -5.68 3.21
N THR A 9 -40.74 -6.21 4.32
CA THR A 9 -40.21 -5.98 5.67
C THR A 9 -38.83 -6.65 5.85
N ILE A 10 -38.62 -7.82 5.26
CA ILE A 10 -37.33 -8.53 5.32
C ILE A 10 -36.27 -7.79 4.48
N VAL A 11 -36.63 -7.27 3.31
CA VAL A 11 -35.70 -6.50 2.45
C VAL A 11 -35.30 -5.16 3.09
N VAL A 12 -36.24 -4.45 3.74
CA VAL A 12 -35.93 -3.19 4.45
C VAL A 12 -35.06 -3.45 5.68
N LEU A 13 -35.24 -4.57 6.38
CA LEU A 13 -34.37 -4.96 7.49
C LEU A 13 -32.97 -5.32 7.02
N LEU A 14 -32.84 -6.01 5.88
CA LEU A 14 -31.54 -6.35 5.27
C LEU A 14 -30.80 -5.10 4.76
N ILE A 15 -31.50 -4.13 4.15
CA ILE A 15 -30.90 -2.87 3.70
C ILE A 15 -30.49 -2.01 4.89
N GLY A 16 -31.26 -1.97 5.98
CA GLY A 16 -30.90 -1.28 7.22
C GLY A 16 -29.65 -1.86 7.91
N LEU A 17 -29.43 -3.16 7.82
CA LEU A 17 -28.24 -3.83 8.34
C LEU A 17 -26.98 -3.56 7.49
N LEU A 18 -27.13 -3.28 6.21
CA LEU A 18 -26.01 -2.98 5.32
C LEU A 18 -25.46 -1.55 5.48
N GLN A 19 -26.26 -0.60 5.97
CA GLN A 19 -25.83 0.78 6.18
C GLN A 19 -25.25 1.06 7.58
N GLY A 20 -25.32 0.13 8.51
CA GLY A 20 -25.09 0.38 9.94
C GLY A 20 -23.66 0.25 10.45
N CYS A 21 -22.66 -0.11 9.67
CA CYS A 21 -21.38 -0.56 10.25
C CYS A 21 -20.13 0.28 9.94
N ALA A 22 -20.23 1.37 9.20
CA ALA A 22 -19.06 2.22 8.95
C ALA A 22 -18.71 3.19 10.11
N GLY A 23 -19.44 3.19 11.22
CA GLY A 23 -19.37 4.23 12.25
C GLY A 23 -19.14 3.83 13.70
N LEU A 24 -19.01 2.56 14.02
CA LEU A 24 -19.09 2.09 15.43
C LEU A 24 -17.75 1.72 16.09
N ALA A 25 -16.60 1.94 15.50
CA ALA A 25 -15.38 1.94 16.27
C ALA A 25 -15.30 3.29 17.04
N PRO A 26 -15.24 3.31 18.37
CA PRO A 26 -14.93 4.54 19.08
C PRO A 26 -13.54 4.96 18.66
N ARG A 27 -13.47 5.99 17.80
CA ARG A 27 -12.23 6.69 17.54
C ARG A 27 -11.87 7.42 18.83
N LEU A 28 -11.13 6.77 19.69
CA LEU A 28 -10.44 7.43 20.79
C LEU A 28 -9.57 8.50 20.12
N LYS A 29 -10.01 9.75 20.20
CA LYS A 29 -9.15 10.89 19.83
C LYS A 29 -8.10 10.90 20.91
N PRO A 30 -6.81 10.66 20.59
CA PRO A 30 -5.76 10.87 21.56
C PRO A 30 -5.85 12.34 21.97
N ALA A 31 -6.17 12.58 23.22
CA ALA A 31 -6.27 13.92 23.78
C ALA A 31 -4.85 14.38 24.12
N LEU A 32 -4.06 14.80 23.13
CA LEU A 32 -2.87 15.57 23.40
C LEU A 32 -3.28 17.03 23.54
N PRO A 33 -2.98 17.69 24.68
CA PRO A 33 -3.39 19.06 24.93
C PRO A 33 -2.61 20.05 24.07
N ASP A 34 -3.19 21.24 23.86
CA ASP A 34 -2.55 22.48 23.39
C ASP A 34 -1.77 22.39 22.06
N ARG A 35 -2.18 21.55 21.13
CA ARG A 35 -1.57 21.47 19.80
C ARG A 35 -1.66 22.79 19.04
N PRO A 36 -0.66 23.12 18.19
CA PRO A 36 -0.69 24.29 17.33
C PRO A 36 -1.92 24.28 16.41
N PRO A 37 -2.98 25.08 16.68
CA PRO A 37 -4.30 24.91 16.04
C PRO A 37 -4.26 25.24 14.55
N GLN A 38 -3.37 26.14 14.13
CA GLN A 38 -3.23 26.50 12.72
C GLN A 38 -2.63 25.36 11.89
N ALA A 39 -1.57 24.70 12.40
CA ALA A 39 -0.92 23.60 11.71
C ALA A 39 -1.87 22.40 11.59
N GLU A 40 -2.58 22.06 12.65
CA GLU A 40 -3.54 20.96 12.65
C GLU A 40 -4.71 21.24 11.69
N ARG A 41 -5.28 22.44 11.72
CA ARG A 41 -6.36 22.84 10.80
C ARG A 41 -5.90 22.77 9.36
N PHE A 42 -4.73 23.29 9.05
CA PHE A 42 -4.20 23.29 7.70
C PHE A 42 -4.03 21.86 7.15
N LEU A 43 -3.41 20.94 7.90
CA LEU A 43 -3.27 19.55 7.45
C LEU A 43 -4.62 18.84 7.28
N ARG A 44 -5.59 19.11 8.15
CA ARG A 44 -6.96 18.56 8.02
C ARG A 44 -7.68 19.07 6.78
N GLU A 45 -7.52 20.36 6.44
CA GLU A 45 -8.09 20.94 5.23
C GLU A 45 -7.47 20.34 3.96
N LEU A 46 -6.16 20.18 3.96
CA LEU A 46 -5.44 19.50 2.88
C LEU A 46 -5.92 18.06 2.74
N ASP A 47 -6.03 17.32 3.84
CA ASP A 47 -6.54 15.95 3.86
C ASP A 47 -7.97 15.83 3.33
N ALA A 48 -8.83 16.77 3.69
CA ALA A 48 -10.21 16.83 3.19
C ALA A 48 -10.25 17.09 1.67
N ALA A 49 -9.38 17.95 1.17
CA ALA A 49 -9.29 18.26 -0.26
C ALA A 49 -8.75 17.07 -1.07
N VAL A 50 -7.73 16.36 -0.55
CA VAL A 50 -7.18 15.13 -1.14
C VAL A 50 -8.25 14.04 -1.22
N LEU A 51 -9.01 13.85 -0.13
CA LEU A 51 -10.10 12.87 -0.07
C LEU A 51 -11.22 13.21 -1.07
N ALA A 52 -11.64 14.49 -1.12
CA ALA A 52 -12.68 14.95 -2.04
C ALA A 52 -12.27 14.83 -3.52
N ALA A 53 -10.96 14.97 -3.80
CA ALA A 53 -10.40 14.80 -5.14
C ALA A 53 -10.16 13.33 -5.52
N GLY A 54 -10.29 12.39 -4.58
CA GLY A 54 -10.05 10.96 -4.82
C GLY A 54 -8.58 10.61 -5.13
N VAL A 55 -7.62 11.45 -4.71
CA VAL A 55 -6.17 11.27 -5.01
C VAL A 55 -5.36 10.83 -3.80
N GLY A 56 -6.03 10.32 -2.76
CA GLY A 56 -5.37 9.81 -1.55
C GLY A 56 -4.47 8.62 -1.82
N ASP A 57 -3.33 8.56 -1.14
CA ASP A 57 -2.43 7.42 -1.19
C ASP A 57 -3.08 6.18 -0.56
N ALA A 58 -3.20 5.11 -1.35
CA ALA A 58 -3.80 3.84 -0.92
C ALA A 58 -2.81 2.88 -0.27
N SER A 59 -1.51 3.19 -0.30
CA SER A 59 -0.46 2.31 0.23
C SER A 59 -0.26 2.47 1.73
N SER A 60 -0.76 3.55 2.31
CA SER A 60 -0.59 3.92 3.72
C SER A 60 -1.89 4.40 4.36
N PHE A 61 -1.96 4.34 5.69
CA PHE A 61 -3.13 4.71 6.46
C PHE A 61 -2.81 5.84 7.42
N LYS A 62 -3.67 6.86 7.49
CA LYS A 62 -3.52 7.96 8.44
C LYS A 62 -3.72 7.48 9.87
N VAL A 63 -2.87 7.94 10.76
CA VAL A 63 -2.99 7.63 12.19
C VAL A 63 -4.03 8.57 12.82
N ALA A 64 -5.05 7.98 13.43
CA ALA A 64 -6.15 8.72 14.02
C ALA A 64 -5.65 9.70 15.10
N GLY A 65 -6.00 10.98 14.94
CA GLY A 65 -5.55 12.03 15.86
C GLY A 65 -4.15 12.59 15.60
N PHE A 66 -3.37 12.06 14.66
CA PHE A 66 -2.04 12.53 14.30
C PHE A 66 -1.98 12.83 12.80
N ALA A 67 -2.36 14.04 12.42
CA ALA A 67 -2.51 14.44 11.01
C ALA A 67 -1.20 14.42 10.20
N TYR A 68 -0.06 14.30 10.86
CA TYR A 68 1.29 14.27 10.29
C TYR A 68 1.93 12.88 10.31
N LEU A 69 1.17 11.85 10.70
CA LEU A 69 1.66 10.47 10.77
C LEU A 69 0.82 9.54 9.91
N ARG A 70 1.51 8.62 9.25
CA ARG A 70 0.89 7.48 8.58
C ARG A 70 1.52 6.18 9.03
N THR A 71 0.76 5.12 8.91
CA THR A 71 1.21 3.76 9.17
C THR A 71 0.95 2.89 7.94
N ASP A 72 1.68 1.82 7.84
CA ASP A 72 1.40 0.69 6.97
C ASP A 72 1.25 -0.60 7.80
N ARG A 73 1.10 -1.72 7.14
CA ARG A 73 0.95 -3.02 7.84
C ARG A 73 2.20 -3.41 8.62
N PHE A 74 3.40 -3.06 8.12
CA PHE A 74 4.65 -3.34 8.81
C PHE A 74 4.78 -2.50 10.07
N LEU A 75 4.61 -1.18 9.98
CA LEU A 75 4.69 -0.26 11.11
C LEU A 75 3.62 -0.56 12.16
N ALA A 76 2.40 -0.89 11.73
CA ALA A 76 1.35 -1.28 12.66
C ALA A 76 1.66 -2.58 13.40
N ALA A 77 2.32 -3.55 12.75
CA ALA A 77 2.76 -4.78 13.41
C ALA A 77 4.00 -4.58 14.29
N MET A 78 4.82 -3.56 14.01
CA MET A 78 5.99 -3.23 14.82
C MET A 78 5.62 -2.73 16.22
N LYS A 79 4.48 -2.06 16.40
CA LYS A 79 4.10 -1.45 17.69
C LYS A 79 4.15 -2.43 18.87
N GLU A 80 3.82 -3.70 18.64
CA GLU A 80 3.83 -4.78 19.65
C GLU A 80 5.25 -5.32 19.93
N ARG A 81 6.26 -4.82 19.22
CA ARG A 81 7.64 -5.34 19.21
C ARG A 81 8.67 -4.30 19.62
N LEU A 82 8.24 -3.09 19.95
CA LEU A 82 9.10 -2.00 20.39
C LEU A 82 9.60 -2.28 21.80
N VAL A 83 10.91 -2.44 21.96
CA VAL A 83 11.54 -2.81 23.24
C VAL A 83 12.24 -1.62 23.89
N ASP A 84 12.88 -0.77 23.10
CA ASP A 84 13.71 0.34 23.57
C ASP A 84 13.34 1.67 22.89
N GLU A 85 13.96 2.76 23.38
CA GLU A 85 13.71 4.10 22.90
C GLU A 85 14.22 4.32 21.47
N ASP A 86 15.30 3.66 21.06
CA ASP A 86 15.82 3.78 19.69
C ASP A 86 14.84 3.20 18.68
N GLN A 87 14.22 2.06 19.00
CA GLN A 87 13.15 1.46 18.20
C GLN A 87 11.92 2.34 18.15
N LYS A 88 11.49 2.91 19.26
CA LYS A 88 10.35 3.83 19.31
C LYS A 88 10.60 5.07 18.47
N ASN A 89 11.76 5.68 18.60
CA ASN A 89 12.15 6.86 17.83
C ASN A 89 12.20 6.56 16.32
N LEU A 90 12.80 5.43 15.93
CA LEU A 90 12.84 4.99 14.54
C LEU A 90 11.43 4.71 14.00
N TRP A 91 10.56 4.10 14.80
CA TRP A 91 9.18 3.80 14.44
C TRP A 91 8.40 5.08 14.10
N VAL A 92 8.49 6.10 14.95
CA VAL A 92 7.85 7.39 14.69
C VAL A 92 8.48 8.08 13.48
N ALA A 93 9.81 8.08 13.36
CA ALA A 93 10.50 8.68 12.23
C ALA A 93 10.07 8.07 10.89
N TRP A 94 9.81 6.77 10.85
CA TRP A 94 9.30 6.09 9.65
C TRP A 94 7.85 6.47 9.35
N MET A 95 7.01 6.65 10.36
CA MET A 95 5.63 7.14 10.16
C MET A 95 5.58 8.58 9.64
N VAL A 96 6.47 9.45 10.15
CA VAL A 96 6.62 10.84 9.64
C VAL A 96 7.08 10.83 8.18
N ARG A 97 8.08 10.02 7.85
CA ARG A 97 8.57 9.88 6.48
C ARG A 97 7.49 9.34 5.55
N LEU A 98 6.75 8.34 5.98
CA LEU A 98 5.65 7.75 5.21
C LEU A 98 4.55 8.77 4.92
N ASP A 99 4.21 9.64 5.89
CA ASP A 99 3.27 10.74 5.65
C ASP A 99 3.82 11.76 4.65
N ALA A 100 5.09 12.14 4.76
CA ALA A 100 5.71 13.11 3.85
C ALA A 100 5.73 12.59 2.40
N GLU A 101 6.15 11.33 2.18
CA GLU A 101 6.18 10.69 0.86
C GLU A 101 4.79 10.53 0.24
N ALA A 102 3.80 10.12 1.03
CA ALA A 102 2.43 9.99 0.58
C ALA A 102 1.81 11.36 0.24
N ARG A 103 2.00 12.34 1.10
CA ARG A 103 1.49 13.71 0.93
C ARG A 103 2.08 14.40 -0.28
N GLN A 104 3.36 14.20 -0.56
CA GLN A 104 3.99 14.71 -1.78
C GLN A 104 3.26 14.20 -3.04
N LYS A 105 3.02 12.89 -3.13
CA LYS A 105 2.28 12.28 -4.26
C LYS A 105 0.84 12.80 -4.34
N GLU A 106 0.16 12.91 -3.22
CA GLU A 106 -1.20 13.43 -3.13
C GLU A 106 -1.28 14.87 -3.65
N ILE A 107 -0.35 15.74 -3.23
CA ILE A 107 -0.29 17.13 -3.69
C ILE A 107 0.02 17.21 -5.19
N GLN A 108 0.93 16.38 -5.69
CA GLN A 108 1.25 16.31 -7.12
C GLN A 108 0.04 15.93 -7.97
N ASN A 109 -0.82 15.06 -7.45
CA ASN A 109 -2.01 14.55 -8.13
C ASN A 109 -3.27 15.41 -7.92
N LEU A 110 -3.24 16.45 -7.09
CA LEU A 110 -4.39 17.33 -6.89
C LEU A 110 -4.82 18.00 -8.21
N PRO A 111 -6.11 18.00 -8.55
CA PRO A 111 -6.62 18.81 -9.68
C PRO A 111 -6.33 20.31 -9.47
N ASN A 112 -6.05 21.03 -10.56
CA ASN A 112 -5.75 22.46 -10.49
C ASN A 112 -6.87 23.29 -9.85
N ALA A 113 -8.13 22.92 -10.09
CA ALA A 113 -9.29 23.59 -9.46
C ALA A 113 -9.28 23.41 -7.92
N THR A 114 -8.95 22.21 -7.44
CA THR A 114 -8.82 21.92 -6.00
C THR A 114 -7.67 22.70 -5.39
N LEU A 115 -6.51 22.76 -6.07
CA LEU A 115 -5.37 23.56 -5.64
C LEU A 115 -5.72 25.04 -5.52
N SER A 116 -6.40 25.62 -6.52
CA SER A 116 -6.87 27.00 -6.49
C SER A 116 -7.82 27.28 -5.33
N GLY A 117 -8.73 26.33 -5.05
CA GLY A 117 -9.64 26.42 -3.90
C GLY A 117 -8.90 26.40 -2.55
N LEU A 118 -7.85 25.57 -2.42
CA LEU A 118 -7.01 25.55 -1.23
C LEU A 118 -6.21 26.85 -1.05
N ILE A 119 -5.66 27.42 -2.14
CA ILE A 119 -4.97 28.70 -2.10
C ILE A 119 -5.90 29.80 -1.56
N THR A 120 -7.13 29.87 -2.05
CA THR A 120 -8.13 30.84 -1.61
C THR A 120 -8.53 30.65 -0.14
N LYS A 121 -8.65 29.40 0.30
CA LYS A 121 -9.14 29.07 1.65
C LYS A 121 -8.07 29.17 2.73
N CYS A 122 -6.87 28.69 2.46
CA CYS A 122 -5.81 28.55 3.46
C CYS A 122 -4.75 29.66 3.33
N GLY A 123 -4.46 30.13 2.12
CA GLY A 123 -3.41 31.12 1.86
C GLY A 123 -1.99 30.60 2.15
N GLY A 124 -1.00 31.47 1.95
CA GLY A 124 0.40 31.18 2.32
C GLY A 124 1.18 30.29 1.33
N PHE A 125 0.58 29.89 0.22
CA PHE A 125 1.23 29.15 -0.89
C PHE A 125 0.62 29.57 -2.22
N SER A 126 1.35 29.37 -3.31
CA SER A 126 0.95 29.79 -4.66
C SER A 126 0.88 28.63 -5.67
N ASP A 127 1.56 27.54 -5.36
CA ASP A 127 1.72 26.38 -6.24
C ASP A 127 1.91 25.10 -5.41
N ARG A 128 2.09 23.95 -6.10
CA ARG A 128 2.28 22.65 -5.44
C ARG A 128 3.54 22.58 -4.58
N ALA A 129 4.64 23.16 -5.04
CA ALA A 129 5.91 23.12 -4.31
C ALA A 129 5.84 23.90 -2.99
N THR A 130 5.24 25.09 -3.03
CA THR A 130 5.01 25.91 -1.82
C THR A 130 3.95 25.31 -0.90
N LEU A 131 2.92 24.64 -1.44
CA LEU A 131 1.96 23.85 -0.65
C LEU A 131 2.64 22.69 0.08
N GLU A 132 3.52 21.95 -0.62
CA GLU A 132 4.32 20.86 -0.04
C GLU A 132 5.23 21.37 1.09
N ALA A 133 5.92 22.48 0.86
CA ALA A 133 6.78 23.11 1.88
C ALA A 133 5.96 23.53 3.11
N GLN A 134 4.79 24.13 2.92
CA GLN A 134 3.90 24.52 4.01
C GLN A 134 3.35 23.30 4.77
N ALA A 135 3.00 22.22 4.07
CA ALA A 135 2.55 20.99 4.69
C ALA A 135 3.65 20.33 5.53
N SER A 136 4.89 20.31 5.02
CA SER A 136 6.05 19.82 5.75
C SER A 136 6.34 20.67 7.00
N ALA A 137 6.25 21.99 6.89
CA ALA A 137 6.42 22.90 8.04
C ALA A 137 5.31 22.72 9.09
N ALA A 138 4.07 22.51 8.67
CA ALA A 138 2.95 22.23 9.59
C ALA A 138 3.14 20.88 10.31
N ALA A 139 3.55 19.83 9.58
CA ALA A 139 3.86 18.52 10.13
C ALA A 139 5.00 18.61 11.17
N ALA A 140 6.08 19.32 10.84
CA ALA A 140 7.21 19.51 11.75
C ALA A 140 6.79 20.21 13.05
N ARG A 141 5.97 21.26 12.98
CA ARG A 141 5.44 21.97 14.18
C ARG A 141 4.61 21.05 15.07
N LEU A 142 3.78 20.20 14.50
CA LEU A 142 3.00 19.23 15.27
C LEU A 142 3.89 18.15 15.89
N TRP A 143 4.86 17.65 15.14
CA TRP A 143 5.84 16.69 15.64
C TRP A 143 6.64 17.28 16.81
N ASP A 144 7.19 18.49 16.66
CA ASP A 144 7.99 19.14 17.71
C ASP A 144 7.19 19.41 18.98
N HIS A 145 5.90 19.69 18.85
CA HIS A 145 5.01 19.82 19.99
C HIS A 145 4.71 18.45 20.64
N ASP A 146 4.22 17.50 19.84
CA ASP A 146 3.66 16.25 20.36
C ASP A 146 4.70 15.33 21.02
N ARG A 147 5.92 15.28 20.46
CA ARG A 147 7.03 14.46 21.00
C ARG A 147 7.45 14.85 22.41
N LEU A 148 7.12 16.07 22.85
CA LEU A 148 7.43 16.57 24.20
C LEU A 148 6.30 16.34 25.20
N GLN A 149 5.13 15.87 24.75
CA GLN A 149 3.97 15.67 25.60
C GLN A 149 4.08 14.37 26.39
N PRO A 150 3.82 14.40 27.70
CA PRO A 150 3.65 13.17 28.48
C PRO A 150 2.56 12.29 27.88
N GLY A 151 2.79 10.98 27.79
CA GLY A 151 1.81 10.05 27.23
C GLY A 151 1.73 10.01 25.71
N PHE A 152 2.63 10.69 24.99
CA PHE A 152 2.65 10.70 23.52
C PHE A 152 2.73 9.28 22.93
N PHE A 153 3.66 8.46 23.42
CA PHE A 153 3.84 7.10 22.88
C PHE A 153 2.66 6.19 23.18
N GLU A 154 2.05 6.31 24.35
CA GLU A 154 0.85 5.55 24.72
C GLU A 154 -0.33 5.91 23.82
N ALA A 155 -0.55 7.22 23.62
CA ALA A 155 -1.61 7.72 22.74
C ALA A 155 -1.37 7.30 21.29
N LEU A 156 -0.13 7.38 20.81
CA LEU A 156 0.24 6.98 19.46
C LEU A 156 0.07 5.46 19.26
N THR A 157 0.57 4.64 20.18
CA THR A 157 0.45 3.18 20.12
C THR A 157 -1.01 2.74 20.09
N ALA A 158 -1.88 3.39 20.87
CA ALA A 158 -3.32 3.15 20.85
C ALA A 158 -3.98 3.57 19.53
N ALA A 159 -3.50 4.64 18.90
CA ALA A 159 -4.05 5.18 17.66
C ALA A 159 -3.61 4.43 16.40
N VAL A 160 -2.42 3.81 16.41
CA VAL A 160 -1.88 3.09 15.25
C VAL A 160 -2.63 1.79 15.03
N ALA A 161 -3.38 1.74 13.92
CA ALA A 161 -4.10 0.56 13.47
C ALA A 161 -4.17 0.54 11.94
N VAL A 162 -4.15 -0.64 11.36
CA VAL A 162 -4.55 -0.84 9.96
C VAL A 162 -6.07 -0.95 9.94
N PRO A 163 -6.78 -0.15 9.14
CA PRO A 163 -8.22 -0.30 8.99
C PRO A 163 -8.57 -1.73 8.58
N ASP A 164 -9.46 -2.36 9.31
CA ASP A 164 -10.06 -3.63 8.91
C ASP A 164 -11.42 -3.32 8.27
N GLU A 165 -11.57 -3.66 7.00
CA GLU A 165 -12.84 -3.49 6.27
C GLU A 165 -13.95 -4.37 6.83
N TYR A 166 -13.59 -5.44 7.54
CA TYR A 166 -14.52 -6.36 8.16
C TYR A 166 -14.48 -6.25 9.68
N SER A 167 -15.44 -5.56 10.27
CA SER A 167 -15.59 -5.58 11.73
C SER A 167 -15.81 -7.02 12.23
N ALA A 168 -15.41 -7.31 13.49
CA ALA A 168 -15.63 -8.62 14.10
C ALA A 168 -17.13 -9.01 14.07
N ALA A 169 -18.03 -8.04 14.23
CA ALA A 169 -19.47 -8.26 14.12
C ALA A 169 -19.89 -8.70 12.71
N MET A 170 -19.36 -8.08 11.65
CA MET A 170 -19.63 -8.48 10.27
C MET A 170 -19.04 -9.85 9.93
N ARG A 171 -17.94 -10.23 10.55
CA ARG A 171 -17.37 -11.57 10.40
C ARG A 171 -18.25 -12.65 11.03
N VAL A 172 -18.97 -12.33 12.10
CA VAL A 172 -19.85 -13.28 12.81
C VAL A 172 -21.28 -13.27 12.25
N PHE A 173 -21.85 -12.09 12.05
CA PHE A 173 -23.28 -11.91 11.70
C PHE A 173 -23.53 -11.53 10.23
N GLY A 174 -22.48 -11.21 9.46
CA GLY A 174 -22.58 -10.83 8.05
C GLY A 174 -22.63 -12.02 7.09
N LEU A 175 -22.47 -11.73 5.81
CA LEU A 175 -22.38 -12.76 4.75
C LEU A 175 -21.08 -13.57 4.80
N TYR A 176 -20.10 -13.13 5.60
CA TYR A 176 -18.78 -13.77 5.68
C TYR A 176 -18.85 -15.26 6.06
N PRO A 177 -19.61 -15.73 7.06
CA PRO A 177 -19.69 -17.15 7.38
C PRO A 177 -20.24 -17.99 6.22
N ILE A 178 -21.17 -17.43 5.43
CA ILE A 178 -21.77 -18.11 4.28
C ILE A 178 -20.80 -18.10 3.09
N ALA A 179 -20.14 -16.98 2.83
CA ALA A 179 -19.20 -16.83 1.73
C ALA A 179 -17.84 -17.50 2.02
N ALA A 180 -17.44 -17.61 3.28
CA ALA A 180 -16.13 -18.18 3.67
C ALA A 180 -15.96 -19.64 3.22
N VAL A 181 -17.04 -20.43 3.24
CA VAL A 181 -16.98 -21.85 2.84
C VAL A 181 -16.66 -21.99 1.35
N PRO A 182 -17.44 -21.43 0.40
CA PRO A 182 -17.12 -21.54 -1.01
C PRO A 182 -15.80 -20.84 -1.39
N ILE A 183 -15.47 -19.71 -0.76
CA ILE A 183 -14.18 -19.04 -0.95
C ILE A 183 -13.03 -19.94 -0.52
N THR A 184 -13.13 -20.58 0.66
CA THR A 184 -12.08 -21.49 1.15
C THR A 184 -11.89 -22.68 0.22
N ILE A 185 -12.98 -23.26 -0.29
CA ILE A 185 -12.91 -24.36 -1.26
C ILE A 185 -12.27 -23.87 -2.55
N GLY A 186 -12.73 -22.75 -3.11
CA GLY A 186 -12.18 -22.16 -4.32
C GLY A 186 -10.69 -21.83 -4.19
N THR A 187 -10.29 -21.26 -3.07
CA THR A 187 -8.87 -20.94 -2.77
C THR A 187 -8.02 -22.22 -2.70
N ARG A 188 -8.52 -23.29 -2.08
CA ARG A 188 -7.79 -24.58 -2.03
C ARG A 188 -7.63 -25.20 -3.41
N VAL A 189 -8.68 -25.15 -4.23
CA VAL A 189 -8.62 -25.63 -5.62
C VAL A 189 -7.63 -24.81 -6.44
N ALA A 190 -7.72 -23.47 -6.37
CA ALA A 190 -6.79 -22.58 -7.03
C ALA A 190 -5.34 -22.82 -6.57
N TYR A 191 -5.12 -22.94 -5.26
CA TYR A 191 -3.79 -23.23 -4.71
C TYR A 191 -3.23 -24.55 -5.22
N SER A 192 -4.04 -25.61 -5.28
CA SER A 192 -3.59 -26.90 -5.82
C SER A 192 -3.22 -26.81 -7.30
N THR A 193 -3.96 -26.05 -8.08
CA THR A 193 -3.70 -25.80 -9.50
C THR A 193 -2.40 -25.00 -9.70
N PHE A 194 -2.24 -23.89 -8.98
CA PHE A 194 -1.01 -23.07 -9.01
C PHE A 194 0.21 -23.88 -8.57
N ARG A 195 0.06 -24.68 -7.51
CA ARG A 195 1.14 -25.54 -7.04
C ARG A 195 1.56 -26.57 -8.10
N LYS A 196 0.59 -27.15 -8.79
CA LYS A 196 0.86 -28.08 -9.89
C LYS A 196 1.63 -27.38 -11.02
N TRP A 197 1.18 -26.20 -11.46
CA TRP A 197 1.89 -25.43 -12.48
C TRP A 197 3.29 -25.03 -12.05
N HIS A 198 3.46 -24.58 -10.82
CA HIS A 198 4.77 -24.23 -10.28
C HIS A 198 5.74 -25.43 -10.19
N GLN A 199 5.22 -26.63 -10.01
CA GLN A 199 6.02 -27.86 -9.94
C GLN A 199 6.21 -28.52 -11.31
N SER A 200 5.46 -28.14 -12.33
CA SER A 200 5.60 -28.69 -13.67
C SER A 200 6.85 -28.11 -14.35
N PRO A 201 7.64 -28.96 -15.02
CA PRO A 201 8.72 -28.48 -15.88
C PRO A 201 8.21 -27.51 -16.93
N LEU A 202 9.00 -26.49 -17.27
CA LEU A 202 8.61 -25.47 -18.25
C LEU A 202 8.21 -26.09 -19.60
N ALA A 203 8.86 -27.19 -19.98
CA ALA A 203 8.58 -27.92 -21.21
C ALA A 203 7.21 -28.61 -21.26
N GLU A 204 6.56 -28.83 -20.12
CA GLU A 204 5.23 -29.42 -20.03
C GLU A 204 4.10 -28.37 -20.01
N LEU A 205 4.44 -27.09 -19.91
CA LEU A 205 3.45 -26.03 -19.95
C LEU A 205 3.03 -25.78 -21.41
N THR A 206 1.74 -25.65 -21.61
CA THR A 206 1.16 -25.32 -22.92
C THR A 206 1.55 -23.88 -23.28
N ILE A 207 2.17 -23.70 -24.42
CA ILE A 207 2.47 -22.40 -25.02
C ILE A 207 1.42 -22.15 -26.09
N GLU A 208 0.61 -21.10 -25.92
CA GLU A 208 -0.47 -20.73 -26.86
C GLU A 208 -0.01 -19.68 -27.87
N GLY A 209 1.02 -18.90 -27.56
CA GLY A 209 1.55 -17.83 -28.38
C GLY A 209 3.06 -17.91 -28.60
N ARG A 210 3.75 -16.81 -28.37
CA ARG A 210 5.20 -16.71 -28.51
C ARG A 210 5.87 -16.45 -27.17
N MET A 211 6.76 -17.34 -26.76
CA MET A 211 7.61 -17.13 -25.59
C MET A 211 8.54 -15.94 -25.83
N THR A 212 8.45 -14.93 -24.98
CA THR A 212 9.26 -13.72 -25.02
C THR A 212 9.93 -13.55 -23.65
N ALA A 213 11.26 -13.39 -23.67
CA ALA A 213 12.02 -13.12 -22.46
C ALA A 213 12.28 -11.62 -22.32
N PHE A 214 11.99 -11.07 -21.15
CA PHE A 214 12.30 -9.70 -20.77
C PHE A 214 13.41 -9.72 -19.72
N VAL A 215 14.47 -8.98 -19.97
CA VAL A 215 15.65 -8.89 -19.12
C VAL A 215 15.82 -7.44 -18.69
N ALA A 216 16.08 -7.21 -17.40
CA ALA A 216 16.32 -5.86 -16.91
C ALA A 216 17.60 -5.29 -17.53
N GLU A 217 17.55 -4.02 -17.94
CA GLU A 217 18.69 -3.33 -18.51
C GLU A 217 19.81 -3.13 -17.48
N GLY A 218 21.06 -3.37 -17.88
CA GLY A 218 22.24 -3.13 -17.03
C GLY A 218 22.52 -4.19 -15.95
N VAL A 219 21.91 -5.37 -16.04
CA VAL A 219 22.27 -6.52 -15.18
C VAL A 219 23.55 -7.18 -15.68
N GLY A 220 24.65 -7.02 -14.94
CA GLY A 220 25.96 -7.63 -15.27
C GLY A 220 26.19 -8.96 -14.57
N CYS A 221 27.13 -9.76 -15.11
CA CYS A 221 27.62 -10.99 -14.44
C CYS A 221 28.20 -10.66 -13.06
N GLY A 222 27.91 -11.50 -12.05
CA GLY A 222 28.37 -11.30 -10.67
C GLY A 222 27.58 -10.29 -9.84
N ALA A 223 26.49 -9.75 -10.38
CA ALA A 223 25.64 -8.79 -9.65
C ALA A 223 25.08 -9.38 -8.34
N ALA A 224 24.67 -10.64 -8.33
CA ALA A 224 24.12 -11.31 -7.14
C ALA A 224 25.14 -11.41 -6.01
N GLU A 225 26.40 -11.79 -6.29
CA GLU A 225 27.45 -11.89 -5.28
C GLU A 225 27.82 -10.51 -4.71
N LYS A 226 27.88 -9.49 -5.55
CA LYS A 226 28.13 -8.11 -5.14
C LYS A 226 27.02 -7.58 -4.23
N SER A 227 25.77 -7.87 -4.55
CA SER A 227 24.64 -7.43 -3.73
C SER A 227 24.52 -8.19 -2.41
N ALA A 228 24.82 -9.49 -2.38
CA ALA A 228 24.89 -10.25 -1.12
C ALA A 228 25.96 -9.66 -0.18
N ARG A 229 27.15 -9.35 -0.69
CA ARG A 229 28.21 -8.68 0.09
C ARG A 229 27.78 -7.30 0.58
N LEU A 230 27.14 -6.48 -0.28
CA LEU A 230 26.61 -5.17 0.08
C LEU A 230 25.57 -5.30 1.20
N PHE A 231 24.63 -6.21 1.05
CA PHE A 231 23.57 -6.43 2.03
C PHE A 231 24.11 -6.92 3.38
N ALA A 232 25.09 -7.84 3.37
CA ALA A 232 25.73 -8.35 4.57
C ALA A 232 26.56 -7.27 5.29
N ALA A 233 27.22 -6.38 4.54
CA ALA A 233 28.05 -5.30 5.09
C ALA A 233 27.24 -4.08 5.56
N ALA A 234 25.96 -3.97 5.19
CA ALA A 234 25.13 -2.82 5.53
C ALA A 234 24.94 -2.71 7.05
N ARG A 235 25.04 -1.47 7.56
CA ARG A 235 24.70 -1.18 8.96
C ARG A 235 23.23 -1.53 9.20
N ARG A 236 22.94 -2.08 10.38
CA ARG A 236 21.57 -2.38 10.78
C ARG A 236 20.98 -1.23 11.60
N ASN A 237 19.77 -0.85 11.29
CA ASN A 237 18.99 0.09 12.10
C ASN A 237 18.42 -0.60 13.37
N ALA A 238 17.73 0.14 14.21
CA ALA A 238 17.16 -0.39 15.47
C ALA A 238 16.14 -1.53 15.26
N PHE A 239 15.57 -1.69 14.06
CA PHE A 239 14.71 -2.84 13.73
C PHE A 239 15.50 -4.06 13.24
N GLY A 240 16.84 -3.97 13.15
CA GLY A 240 17.69 -5.02 12.57
C GLY A 240 17.65 -5.07 11.04
N LEU A 241 16.98 -4.10 10.40
CA LEU A 241 16.93 -3.98 8.94
C LEU A 241 18.18 -3.26 8.41
N PRO A 242 18.62 -3.56 7.17
CA PRO A 242 19.75 -2.86 6.58
C PRO A 242 19.40 -1.39 6.33
N ASP A 243 20.32 -0.52 6.73
CA ASP A 243 20.25 0.92 6.48
C ASP A 243 20.96 1.22 5.16
N LEU A 244 20.20 1.27 4.08
CA LEU A 244 20.69 1.36 2.71
C LEU A 244 20.39 2.73 2.11
N SER A 245 21.38 3.28 1.44
CA SER A 245 21.20 4.45 0.59
C SER A 245 20.38 4.13 -0.67
N ALA A 246 19.81 5.14 -1.32
CA ALA A 246 19.08 4.97 -2.57
C ALA A 246 19.94 4.30 -3.68
N ALA A 247 21.25 4.60 -3.71
CA ALA A 247 22.18 3.96 -4.65
C ALA A 247 22.36 2.47 -4.37
N GLU A 248 22.49 2.09 -3.10
CA GLU A 248 22.59 0.69 -2.67
C GLU A 248 21.30 -0.08 -2.93
N ILE A 249 20.15 0.52 -2.65
CA ILE A 249 18.84 -0.04 -3.01
C ILE A 249 18.76 -0.28 -4.52
N SER A 250 19.20 0.68 -5.35
CA SER A 250 19.22 0.53 -6.80
C SER A 250 20.11 -0.63 -7.26
N VAL A 251 21.25 -0.85 -6.60
CA VAL A 251 22.12 -2.01 -6.87
C VAL A 251 21.40 -3.31 -6.52
N LEU A 252 20.78 -3.40 -5.36
CA LEU A 252 20.02 -4.60 -4.95
C LEU A 252 18.88 -4.90 -5.92
N VAL A 253 18.05 -3.90 -6.25
CA VAL A 253 16.93 -4.05 -7.18
C VAL A 253 17.38 -4.58 -8.54
N ARG A 254 18.49 -4.09 -9.07
CA ARG A 254 19.04 -4.59 -10.34
C ARG A 254 19.61 -6.00 -10.23
N SER A 255 20.27 -6.31 -9.13
CA SER A 255 20.93 -7.60 -8.94
C SER A 255 19.96 -8.75 -8.76
N TYR A 256 18.81 -8.50 -8.14
CA TYR A 256 17.73 -9.47 -7.95
C TYR A 256 16.65 -9.40 -9.02
N ALA A 257 16.84 -8.57 -10.08
CA ALA A 257 15.85 -8.44 -11.13
C ALA A 257 15.61 -9.79 -11.82
N PRO A 258 14.35 -10.26 -11.85
CA PRO A 258 14.02 -11.53 -12.50
C PRO A 258 14.12 -11.41 -14.01
N VAL A 259 14.52 -12.49 -14.67
CA VAL A 259 14.24 -12.69 -16.08
C VAL A 259 12.78 -13.14 -16.19
N ILE A 260 11.95 -12.36 -16.88
CA ILE A 260 10.54 -12.63 -17.05
C ILE A 260 10.33 -13.28 -18.41
N SER A 261 10.03 -14.59 -18.42
CA SER A 261 9.65 -15.31 -19.63
C SER A 261 8.15 -15.41 -19.69
N GLN A 262 7.54 -14.85 -20.73
CA GLN A 262 6.10 -14.73 -20.86
C GLN A 262 5.64 -15.31 -22.20
N ASP A 263 4.57 -16.11 -22.17
CA ASP A 263 3.84 -16.56 -23.36
C ASP A 263 2.91 -15.41 -23.80
N ILE A 264 3.11 -14.91 -25.00
CA ILE A 264 2.34 -13.81 -25.58
C ILE A 264 1.47 -14.39 -26.71
N ALA A 265 0.23 -14.69 -26.40
CA ALA A 265 -0.76 -15.16 -27.36
C ALA A 265 -1.61 -14.00 -27.89
N ALA A 266 -1.76 -12.91 -27.14
CA ALA A 266 -2.51 -11.72 -27.52
C ALA A 266 -1.85 -10.44 -26.96
N ASP A 267 -2.29 -9.28 -27.43
CA ASP A 267 -1.72 -8.00 -26.98
C ASP A 267 -1.92 -7.75 -25.49
N TYR A 268 -3.04 -8.19 -24.89
CA TYR A 268 -3.28 -8.04 -23.47
C TYR A 268 -2.30 -8.83 -22.58
N ASP A 269 -1.56 -9.79 -23.15
CA ASP A 269 -0.50 -10.51 -22.43
C ASP A 269 0.78 -9.69 -22.26
N ARG A 270 0.90 -8.53 -22.90
CA ARG A 270 2.08 -7.67 -22.80
C ARG A 270 1.94 -6.69 -21.65
N PHE A 271 2.90 -6.69 -20.73
CA PHE A 271 3.01 -5.62 -19.76
C PHE A 271 3.70 -4.39 -20.34
N GLY A 272 3.48 -3.21 -19.75
CA GLY A 272 4.05 -1.97 -20.26
C GLY A 272 4.09 -0.83 -19.25
N GLU A 273 4.38 0.36 -19.79
CA GLU A 273 4.43 1.59 -19.02
C GLU A 273 3.01 2.09 -18.71
N VAL A 274 2.75 2.40 -17.43
CA VAL A 274 1.48 3.01 -17.02
C VAL A 274 1.46 4.47 -17.46
N VAL A 275 0.45 4.84 -18.22
CA VAL A 275 0.26 6.19 -18.75
C VAL A 275 -1.04 6.77 -18.23
N TRP A 276 -0.96 7.99 -17.72
CA TRP A 276 -2.13 8.77 -17.31
C TRP A 276 -2.44 9.81 -18.39
N LYS A 277 -3.59 9.67 -19.04
CA LYS A 277 -4.01 10.60 -20.08
C LYS A 277 -5.51 10.93 -19.94
N ASP A 278 -5.84 12.22 -19.96
CA ASP A 278 -7.22 12.72 -19.93
C ASP A 278 -8.07 12.15 -18.78
N GLY A 279 -7.46 11.98 -17.61
CA GLY A 279 -8.13 11.41 -16.43
C GLY A 279 -8.25 9.89 -16.43
N ASN A 280 -7.73 9.21 -17.46
CA ASN A 280 -7.78 7.75 -17.58
C ASN A 280 -6.38 7.14 -17.46
N VAL A 281 -6.31 6.00 -16.80
CA VAL A 281 -5.10 5.17 -16.73
C VAL A 281 -5.11 4.18 -17.88
N SER A 282 -3.99 4.01 -18.53
CA SER A 282 -3.77 3.01 -19.58
C SER A 282 -2.35 2.46 -19.49
N VAL A 283 -2.04 1.41 -20.27
CA VAL A 283 -0.71 0.82 -20.33
C VAL A 283 -0.18 0.90 -21.77
N ASP A 284 0.96 1.56 -21.96
CA ASP A 284 1.67 1.55 -23.25
C ASP A 284 2.52 0.28 -23.37
N GLN A 285 2.00 -0.72 -24.01
CA GLN A 285 2.63 -2.04 -24.19
C GLN A 285 3.85 -2.02 -25.15
N ARG A 286 4.09 -0.90 -25.85
CA ARG A 286 5.29 -0.73 -26.70
C ARG A 286 6.54 -0.44 -25.87
N ARG A 287 6.34 -0.07 -24.60
CA ARG A 287 7.39 0.23 -23.63
C ARG A 287 7.30 -0.73 -22.44
N PRO A 288 7.92 -1.92 -22.54
CA PRO A 288 7.95 -2.83 -21.40
C PRO A 288 8.58 -2.13 -20.20
N ALA A 289 7.84 -2.06 -19.10
CA ALA A 289 8.29 -1.42 -17.88
C ALA A 289 7.94 -2.27 -16.66
N VAL A 290 8.91 -2.42 -15.75
CA VAL A 290 8.74 -3.06 -14.45
C VAL A 290 8.97 -2.02 -13.36
N TYR A 291 7.95 -1.77 -12.55
CA TYR A 291 8.03 -0.83 -11.45
C TYR A 291 8.61 -1.52 -10.22
N THR A 292 9.60 -0.89 -9.61
CA THR A 292 10.28 -1.49 -8.46
C THR A 292 10.15 -0.61 -7.23
N TYR A 293 9.92 -1.23 -6.08
CA TYR A 293 9.86 -0.55 -4.80
C TYR A 293 10.21 -1.49 -3.65
N ILE A 294 10.66 -0.90 -2.55
CA ILE A 294 11.02 -1.63 -1.35
C ILE A 294 9.85 -1.59 -0.37
N THR A 295 9.58 -2.73 0.25
CA THR A 295 8.70 -2.85 1.40
C THR A 295 9.38 -3.64 2.51
N TYR A 296 8.76 -3.65 3.67
CA TYR A 296 9.21 -4.43 4.82
C TYR A 296 8.09 -5.36 5.28
N SER A 297 8.47 -6.51 5.82
CA SER A 297 7.53 -7.51 6.32
C SER A 297 8.18 -8.31 7.45
N PHE A 298 7.47 -9.32 7.94
CA PHE A 298 7.99 -10.27 8.91
C PHE A 298 7.98 -11.68 8.34
N ILE A 299 9.09 -12.40 8.51
CA ILE A 299 9.17 -13.84 8.32
C ILE A 299 9.54 -14.46 9.67
N ASN A 300 8.65 -15.28 10.21
CA ASN A 300 8.84 -15.90 11.53
C ASN A 300 9.24 -14.86 12.62
N THR A 301 8.53 -13.73 12.69
CA THR A 301 8.77 -12.63 13.62
C THR A 301 10.00 -11.76 13.35
N ILE A 302 10.84 -12.10 12.39
CA ILE A 302 12.04 -11.34 12.03
C ILE A 302 11.67 -10.32 10.95
N PRO A 303 12.01 -9.04 11.13
CA PRO A 303 11.84 -8.03 10.07
C PRO A 303 12.73 -8.35 8.87
N VAL A 304 12.15 -8.27 7.67
CA VAL A 304 12.85 -8.51 6.41
C VAL A 304 12.58 -7.41 5.41
N LEU A 305 13.57 -7.11 4.58
CA LEU A 305 13.43 -6.24 3.42
C LEU A 305 12.84 -7.05 2.26
N GLN A 306 11.91 -6.45 1.54
CA GLN A 306 11.30 -7.04 0.35
C GLN A 306 11.51 -6.14 -0.86
N ILE A 307 11.97 -6.73 -1.96
CA ILE A 307 12.05 -6.08 -3.27
C ILE A 307 10.81 -6.50 -4.05
N ASN A 308 10.05 -5.54 -4.54
CA ASN A 308 8.85 -5.78 -5.33
C ASN A 308 9.10 -5.36 -6.77
N TYR A 309 8.67 -6.21 -7.72
CA TYR A 309 8.69 -5.97 -9.16
C TYR A 309 7.25 -6.04 -9.64
N ALA A 310 6.65 -4.89 -9.91
CA ALA A 310 5.26 -4.78 -10.34
C ALA A 310 5.20 -4.59 -11.87
N LEU A 311 4.40 -5.43 -12.51
CA LEU A 311 4.10 -5.39 -13.93
C LEU A 311 2.64 -5.00 -14.10
N TRP A 312 2.35 -4.17 -15.10
CA TRP A 312 1.01 -3.75 -15.42
C TRP A 312 0.63 -4.13 -16.83
N TYR A 313 -0.55 -4.72 -16.97
CA TYR A 313 -1.17 -5.14 -18.23
C TYR A 313 -2.35 -4.22 -18.54
N ALA A 314 -2.63 -4.03 -19.85
CA ALA A 314 -3.67 -3.11 -20.30
C ALA A 314 -5.07 -3.56 -19.88
N GLU A 315 -5.30 -4.86 -19.81
CA GLU A 315 -6.60 -5.43 -19.43
C GLU A 315 -6.45 -6.89 -19.00
N ARG A 316 -7.50 -7.38 -18.35
CA ARG A 316 -7.71 -8.80 -18.09
C ARG A 316 -8.94 -9.28 -18.86
N SER A 317 -8.73 -9.80 -20.06
CA SER A 317 -9.83 -10.07 -21.03
C SER A 317 -9.82 -11.47 -21.65
N GLY A 318 -8.89 -12.33 -21.26
CA GLY A 318 -8.75 -13.69 -21.80
C GLY A 318 -10.06 -14.50 -21.87
N ALA A 319 -10.22 -15.36 -22.87
CA ALA A 319 -11.44 -16.16 -23.08
C ALA A 319 -11.80 -17.05 -21.87
N LYS A 320 -10.78 -17.49 -21.11
CA LYS A 320 -10.94 -18.32 -19.90
C LYS A 320 -11.12 -17.46 -18.62
N THR A 321 -11.05 -16.13 -18.72
CA THR A 321 -11.19 -15.23 -17.57
C THR A 321 -12.67 -15.13 -17.19
N PRO A 322 -13.02 -15.40 -15.92
CA PRO A 322 -14.37 -15.19 -15.42
C PRO A 322 -14.86 -13.76 -15.63
N ALA A 323 -16.14 -13.57 -15.92
CA ALA A 323 -16.68 -12.24 -16.23
C ALA A 323 -16.46 -11.20 -15.11
N TYR A 324 -16.46 -11.64 -13.85
CA TYR A 324 -16.23 -10.76 -12.68
C TYR A 324 -14.76 -10.37 -12.47
N GLU A 325 -13.83 -11.02 -13.17
CA GLU A 325 -12.41 -10.69 -13.15
C GLU A 325 -11.97 -9.86 -14.37
N LYS A 326 -12.84 -9.72 -15.38
CA LYS A 326 -12.54 -8.93 -16.57
C LYS A 326 -12.57 -7.44 -16.23
N GLY A 327 -11.57 -6.72 -16.68
CA GLY A 327 -11.51 -5.28 -16.47
C GLY A 327 -10.29 -4.62 -17.11
N PRO A 328 -10.31 -3.28 -17.20
CA PRO A 328 -9.14 -2.50 -17.57
C PRO A 328 -8.12 -2.57 -16.42
N LEU A 329 -6.88 -2.63 -16.75
CA LEU A 329 -5.73 -2.81 -15.86
C LEU A 329 -5.73 -4.13 -15.10
N ASP A 330 -4.68 -4.87 -15.29
CA ASP A 330 -4.31 -6.01 -14.44
C ASP A 330 -2.88 -5.84 -13.96
N GLY A 331 -2.57 -6.36 -12.79
CA GLY A 331 -1.25 -6.18 -12.19
C GLY A 331 -0.72 -7.47 -11.58
N LEU A 332 0.56 -7.72 -11.81
CA LEU A 332 1.30 -8.79 -11.16
C LEU A 332 2.46 -8.21 -10.38
N THR A 333 2.62 -8.62 -9.14
CA THR A 333 3.79 -8.25 -8.33
C THR A 333 4.58 -9.49 -7.94
N LEU A 334 5.81 -9.57 -8.42
CA LEU A 334 6.81 -10.52 -7.96
C LEU A 334 7.52 -9.92 -6.75
N ARG A 335 7.65 -10.69 -5.67
CA ARG A 335 8.25 -10.23 -4.42
C ARG A 335 9.37 -11.13 -3.98
N ILE A 336 10.54 -10.55 -3.76
CA ILE A 336 11.72 -11.23 -3.24
C ILE A 336 11.95 -10.71 -1.81
N SER A 337 11.97 -11.62 -0.85
CA SER A 337 12.28 -11.29 0.55
C SER A 337 13.71 -11.66 0.84
N LEU A 338 14.48 -10.70 1.34
CA LEU A 338 15.87 -10.90 1.72
C LEU A 338 15.93 -11.19 3.22
N ASP A 339 16.56 -12.29 3.58
CA ASP A 339 16.84 -12.62 4.97
C ASP A 339 18.03 -11.80 5.51
N ARG A 340 18.58 -12.19 6.65
CA ARG A 340 19.73 -11.46 7.24
C ARG A 340 21.01 -11.54 6.42
N ASN A 341 21.11 -12.51 5.53
CA ASN A 341 22.29 -12.76 4.71
C ASN A 341 22.13 -12.24 3.28
N GLY A 342 20.92 -11.87 2.88
CA GLY A 342 20.59 -11.36 1.56
C GLY A 342 20.03 -12.40 0.60
#